data_ede163eb6900ffebf13a1aac68932ac6
#
_entry.id   ede163eb6900ffebf13a1aac68932ac6
#
_cell.length_a   1.000
_cell.length_b   1.000
_cell.length_c   1.000
_cell.angle_alpha   90.00
_cell.angle_beta   90.00
_cell.angle_gamma   90.00
#
_symmetry.space_group_name_H-M   'P 1'
#
loop_
_entity.id
_entity.type
_entity.pdbx_description
1 polymer ?
#
loop_
_entity_poly.entity_id
_entity_poly.type
_entity_poly.pdbx_seq_one_letter_code
_entity_poly.pdbx_strand_id
1 'polypeptide(L)'
;RSFAASAYSSIIYEGYDFSCVLIDATGQLVAQSGEDHPFHVIPVAWSVKGLLEKGTPIDDSLVYLHNDPYTGGTHLNDVAIVYPVFEAGELVFFIVLRAHWADIGGMTPGSLSGAAREILQEGLRFNHVPVPKSGIAPVMDLIFDNVRVTREAKADFHAAIGTCRVAERRLRAVLAKYGVATVQAAAAGVLAAAERRMRGAISTVPDGCYRFTSYLDGRDHDRFPLQVDVAL
;
A
#
# COMPACT_ATOMS: atom_id res chain seq x y z
N ARG A 1 8.97 0.92 -12.30
CA ARG A 1 9.78 1.73 -13.28
C ARG A 1 8.99 2.88 -13.88
N SER A 2 7.76 2.67 -14.38
CA SER A 2 6.97 3.77 -14.98
C SER A 2 6.68 4.89 -13.98
N PHE A 3 6.41 4.56 -12.73
CA PHE A 3 6.13 5.54 -11.68
C PHE A 3 7.38 6.37 -11.35
N ALA A 4 8.52 5.74 -11.07
CA ALA A 4 9.77 6.45 -10.80
C ALA A 4 10.17 7.39 -11.95
N ALA A 5 9.96 6.97 -13.21
CA ALA A 5 10.26 7.79 -14.38
C ALA A 5 9.34 9.00 -14.59
N SER A 6 8.20 9.06 -13.89
CA SER A 6 7.20 10.14 -13.97
C SER A 6 7.03 10.92 -12.67
N ALA A 7 7.69 10.50 -11.60
CA ALA A 7 7.63 11.15 -10.29
C ALA A 7 8.50 12.42 -10.22
N TYR A 8 8.13 13.30 -9.32
CA TYR A 8 8.79 14.58 -9.07
C TYR A 8 9.64 14.57 -7.81
N SER A 9 9.25 13.82 -6.78
CA SER A 9 10.03 13.77 -5.53
C SER A 9 11.21 12.81 -5.66
N SER A 10 12.37 13.22 -5.13
CA SER A 10 13.60 12.40 -5.11
C SER A 10 13.42 11.11 -4.29
N ILE A 11 12.55 11.12 -3.29
CA ILE A 11 12.19 9.93 -2.51
C ILE A 11 11.66 8.82 -3.43
N ILE A 12 10.89 9.20 -4.47
CA ILE A 12 10.32 8.24 -5.42
C ILE A 12 11.29 7.93 -6.56
N TYR A 13 11.85 8.95 -7.26
CA TYR A 13 12.63 8.68 -8.48
C TYR A 13 14.10 8.28 -8.20
N GLU A 14 14.69 8.63 -7.06
CA GLU A 14 16.02 8.21 -6.62
C GLU A 14 15.96 7.14 -5.54
N GLY A 15 15.10 7.36 -4.52
CA GLY A 15 14.96 6.46 -3.37
C GLY A 15 14.15 5.21 -3.65
N TYR A 16 13.33 5.21 -4.72
CA TYR A 16 12.40 4.11 -5.05
C TYR A 16 11.46 3.74 -3.90
N ASP A 17 11.14 4.73 -3.04
CA ASP A 17 10.31 4.50 -1.87
C ASP A 17 8.82 4.42 -2.24
N PHE A 18 8.50 3.37 -2.95
CA PHE A 18 7.14 3.01 -3.36
C PHE A 18 7.03 1.51 -3.65
N SER A 19 5.80 1.02 -3.65
CA SER A 19 5.47 -0.35 -4.06
C SER A 19 4.20 -0.37 -4.91
N CYS A 20 4.16 -1.28 -5.88
CA CYS A 20 3.01 -1.46 -6.75
C CYS A 20 2.63 -2.93 -6.82
N VAL A 21 1.45 -3.27 -6.36
CA VAL A 21 0.99 -4.64 -6.21
C VAL A 21 -0.36 -4.88 -6.87
N LEU A 22 -0.61 -6.14 -7.20
CA LEU A 22 -1.92 -6.65 -7.62
C LEU A 22 -2.52 -7.48 -6.49
N ILE A 23 -3.75 -7.15 -6.11
CA ILE A 23 -4.50 -7.80 -5.05
C ILE A 23 -5.81 -8.33 -5.64
N ASP A 24 -6.23 -9.52 -5.25
CA ASP A 24 -7.51 -10.06 -5.70
C ASP A 24 -8.72 -9.40 -5.01
N ALA A 25 -9.92 -9.72 -5.47
CA ALA A 25 -11.15 -9.15 -4.92
C ALA A 25 -11.42 -9.53 -3.44
N THR A 26 -10.67 -10.49 -2.87
CA THR A 26 -10.76 -10.89 -1.47
C THR A 26 -9.70 -10.25 -0.57
N GLY A 27 -8.82 -9.41 -1.16
CA GLY A 27 -7.75 -8.73 -0.43
C GLY A 27 -6.46 -9.53 -0.28
N GLN A 28 -6.24 -10.56 -1.12
CA GLN A 28 -5.00 -11.34 -1.10
C GLN A 28 -3.99 -10.82 -2.14
N LEU A 29 -2.73 -10.72 -1.74
CA LEU A 29 -1.63 -10.29 -2.59
C LEU A 29 -1.32 -11.37 -3.64
N VAL A 30 -1.55 -11.04 -4.92
CA VAL A 30 -1.34 -11.95 -6.06
C VAL A 30 0.02 -11.75 -6.70
N ALA A 31 0.42 -10.49 -6.87
CA ALA A 31 1.68 -10.14 -7.52
C ALA A 31 2.22 -8.80 -7.02
N GLN A 32 3.52 -8.68 -7.06
CA GLN A 32 4.26 -7.46 -6.71
C GLN A 32 5.30 -7.13 -7.79
N SER A 33 5.81 -5.91 -7.82
CA SER A 33 6.95 -5.58 -8.66
C SER A 33 8.24 -6.18 -8.08
N GLY A 34 9.28 -6.31 -8.90
CA GLY A 34 10.55 -6.89 -8.44
C GLY A 34 11.41 -5.96 -7.57
N GLU A 35 10.99 -4.70 -7.42
CA GLU A 35 11.73 -3.64 -6.72
C GLU A 35 10.94 -3.09 -5.52
N ASP A 36 9.86 -3.78 -5.10
CA ASP A 36 9.01 -3.34 -4.00
C ASP A 36 9.67 -3.53 -2.64
N HIS A 37 9.46 -2.56 -1.75
CA HIS A 37 9.92 -2.65 -0.36
C HIS A 37 9.08 -3.65 0.46
N PRO A 38 9.70 -4.63 1.14
CA PRO A 38 8.96 -5.64 1.92
C PRO A 38 8.03 -5.03 2.97
N PHE A 39 8.42 -3.94 3.61
CA PHE A 39 7.61 -3.26 4.62
C PHE A 39 6.37 -2.56 4.05
N HIS A 40 6.32 -2.28 2.73
CA HIS A 40 5.12 -1.80 2.04
C HIS A 40 4.19 -2.94 1.63
N VAL A 41 4.75 -4.03 1.10
CA VAL A 41 4.02 -5.08 0.40
C VAL A 41 3.00 -5.78 1.30
N ILE A 42 3.40 -6.13 2.51
CA ILE A 42 2.52 -6.83 3.46
C ILE A 42 1.38 -5.92 3.95
N PRO A 43 1.65 -4.70 4.45
CA PRO A 43 0.59 -3.80 4.92
C PRO A 43 -0.38 -3.33 3.82
N VAL A 44 0.05 -3.30 2.55
CA VAL A 44 -0.83 -2.94 1.43
C VAL A 44 -2.02 -3.88 1.30
N ALA A 45 -1.83 -5.19 1.53
CA ALA A 45 -2.95 -6.14 1.55
C ALA A 45 -3.95 -5.85 2.68
N TRP A 46 -3.45 -5.40 3.84
CA TRP A 46 -4.31 -4.99 4.97
C TRP A 46 -5.10 -3.73 4.66
N SER A 47 -4.53 -2.79 3.91
CA SER A 47 -5.27 -1.60 3.45
C SER A 47 -6.48 -1.98 2.59
N VAL A 48 -6.34 -2.97 1.70
CA VAL A 48 -7.48 -3.46 0.90
C VAL A 48 -8.48 -4.21 1.77
N LYS A 49 -8.02 -5.06 2.67
CA LYS A 49 -8.91 -5.75 3.63
C LYS A 49 -9.70 -4.76 4.48
N GLY A 50 -9.05 -3.72 5.00
CA GLY A 50 -9.73 -2.66 5.75
C GLY A 50 -10.79 -1.92 4.93
N LEU A 51 -10.57 -1.73 3.61
CA LEU A 51 -11.59 -1.18 2.72
C LEU A 51 -12.79 -2.13 2.57
N LEU A 52 -12.53 -3.42 2.36
CA LEU A 52 -13.58 -4.44 2.23
C LEU A 52 -14.38 -4.60 3.51
N GLU A 53 -13.73 -4.58 4.67
CA GLU A 53 -14.36 -4.71 6.00
C GLU A 53 -15.28 -3.53 6.36
N LYS A 54 -15.05 -2.36 5.77
CA LYS A 54 -15.98 -1.21 5.93
C LYS A 54 -17.37 -1.49 5.37
N GLY A 55 -17.51 -2.44 4.45
CA GLY A 55 -18.79 -2.75 3.81
C GLY A 55 -19.35 -1.62 2.94
N THR A 56 -18.58 -0.56 2.68
CA THR A 56 -18.97 0.49 1.74
C THR A 56 -18.90 -0.06 0.31
N PRO A 57 -19.92 0.15 -0.52
CA PRO A 57 -19.86 -0.25 -1.92
C PRO A 57 -18.64 0.34 -2.63
N ILE A 58 -17.89 -0.53 -3.31
CA ILE A 58 -16.74 -0.12 -4.09
C ILE A 58 -17.22 0.29 -5.48
N ASP A 59 -16.79 1.48 -5.91
CA ASP A 59 -17.22 2.10 -7.17
C ASP A 59 -16.08 2.07 -8.18
N ASP A 60 -16.36 1.63 -9.42
CA ASP A 60 -15.37 1.58 -10.51
C ASP A 60 -14.85 2.96 -10.93
N SER A 61 -15.60 4.02 -10.68
CA SER A 61 -15.17 5.39 -10.99
C SER A 61 -14.20 6.00 -9.97
N LEU A 62 -14.02 5.33 -8.82
CA LEU A 62 -13.27 5.84 -7.68
C LEU A 62 -11.95 5.08 -7.45
N VAL A 63 -11.02 5.75 -6.81
CA VAL A 63 -9.89 5.19 -6.07
C VAL A 63 -10.03 5.59 -4.60
N TYR A 64 -9.35 4.88 -3.72
CA TYR A 64 -9.42 5.14 -2.29
C TYR A 64 -8.04 5.44 -1.73
N LEU A 65 -7.87 6.63 -1.14
CA LEU A 65 -6.62 7.02 -0.47
C LEU A 65 -6.58 6.44 0.94
N HIS A 66 -5.45 5.87 1.30
CA HIS A 66 -5.28 5.26 2.60
C HIS A 66 -3.83 5.40 3.09
N ASN A 67 -3.67 5.86 4.34
CA ASN A 67 -2.38 5.88 5.04
C ASN A 67 -2.51 5.60 6.54
N ASP A 68 -3.71 5.25 7.02
CA ASP A 68 -3.98 5.05 8.44
C ASP A 68 -3.28 3.79 8.97
N PRO A 69 -2.26 3.89 9.85
CA PRO A 69 -1.52 2.73 10.36
C PRO A 69 -2.38 1.80 11.23
N TYR A 70 -3.49 2.27 11.77
CA TYR A 70 -4.40 1.46 12.58
C TYR A 70 -5.33 0.56 11.74
N THR A 71 -5.37 0.79 10.42
CA THR A 71 -6.23 0.04 9.49
C THR A 71 -5.49 -0.51 8.27
N GLY A 72 -4.19 -0.76 8.40
CA GLY A 72 -3.36 -1.38 7.37
C GLY A 72 -2.36 -0.44 6.69
N GLY A 73 -2.20 0.79 7.20
CA GLY A 73 -1.08 1.67 6.82
C GLY A 73 0.22 1.27 7.49
N THR A 74 1.31 1.93 7.10
CA THR A 74 2.63 1.86 7.74
C THR A 74 2.81 3.09 8.62
N HIS A 75 3.22 4.21 8.05
CA HIS A 75 3.19 5.53 8.68
C HIS A 75 2.49 6.54 7.75
N LEU A 76 2.17 7.73 8.24
CA LEU A 76 1.28 8.64 7.50
C LEU A 76 1.83 9.09 6.14
N ASN A 77 3.15 9.18 5.98
CA ASN A 77 3.76 9.55 4.70
C ASN A 77 3.51 8.50 3.59
N ASP A 78 3.29 7.24 3.96
CA ASP A 78 3.08 6.14 3.00
C ASP A 78 1.63 6.12 2.51
N VAL A 79 1.33 6.96 1.56
CA VAL A 79 -0.01 7.06 0.98
C VAL A 79 -0.24 5.97 -0.05
N ALA A 80 -1.21 5.11 0.20
CA ALA A 80 -1.68 4.10 -0.73
C ALA A 80 -2.86 4.63 -1.57
N ILE A 81 -2.81 4.36 -2.87
CA ILE A 81 -3.93 4.50 -3.80
C ILE A 81 -4.47 3.10 -4.06
N VAL A 82 -5.62 2.78 -3.52
CA VAL A 82 -6.33 1.53 -3.78
C VAL A 82 -7.23 1.74 -5.00
N TYR A 83 -6.86 1.11 -6.11
CA TYR A 83 -7.49 1.29 -7.42
C TYR A 83 -8.24 0.02 -7.80
N PRO A 84 -9.59 -0.01 -7.69
CA PRO A 84 -10.38 -1.18 -8.06
C PRO A 84 -10.43 -1.36 -9.57
N VAL A 85 -10.44 -2.62 -10.01
CA VAL A 85 -10.59 -3.03 -11.40
C VAL A 85 -11.82 -3.92 -11.53
N PHE A 86 -12.75 -3.47 -12.35
CA PHE A 86 -14.00 -4.19 -12.64
C PHE A 86 -13.97 -4.75 -14.06
N GLU A 87 -14.61 -5.90 -14.26
CA GLU A 87 -14.87 -6.49 -15.56
C GLU A 87 -16.31 -6.97 -15.60
N ALA A 88 -17.05 -6.59 -16.64
CA ALA A 88 -18.49 -6.87 -16.78
C ALA A 88 -19.35 -6.49 -15.56
N GLY A 89 -18.96 -5.42 -14.82
CA GLY A 89 -19.68 -4.95 -13.63
C GLY A 89 -19.26 -5.64 -12.32
N GLU A 90 -18.38 -6.62 -12.37
CA GLU A 90 -17.88 -7.34 -11.19
C GLU A 90 -16.47 -6.88 -10.82
N LEU A 91 -16.22 -6.67 -9.52
CA LEU A 91 -14.90 -6.39 -8.99
C LEU A 91 -14.02 -7.64 -9.14
N VAL A 92 -12.90 -7.52 -9.87
CA VAL A 92 -12.01 -8.66 -10.14
C VAL A 92 -10.67 -8.56 -9.45
N PHE A 93 -10.08 -7.37 -9.37
CA PHE A 93 -8.80 -7.11 -8.74
C PHE A 93 -8.72 -5.69 -8.19
N PHE A 94 -7.70 -5.46 -7.37
CA PHE A 94 -7.20 -4.13 -7.01
C PHE A 94 -5.77 -3.97 -7.49
N ILE A 95 -5.46 -2.83 -8.06
CA ILE A 95 -4.10 -2.34 -8.23
C ILE A 95 -3.84 -1.39 -7.07
N VAL A 96 -2.78 -1.62 -6.30
CA VAL A 96 -2.45 -0.72 -5.21
C VAL A 96 -1.05 -0.18 -5.40
N LEU A 97 -0.92 1.13 -5.41
CA LEU A 97 0.35 1.84 -5.39
C LEU A 97 0.46 2.56 -4.05
N ARG A 98 1.48 2.24 -3.28
CA ARG A 98 1.86 2.95 -2.05
C ARG A 98 3.16 3.67 -2.29
N ALA A 99 3.24 4.94 -1.92
CA ALA A 99 4.43 5.74 -2.07
C ALA A 99 4.60 6.68 -0.87
N HIS A 100 5.85 6.89 -0.48
CA HIS A 100 6.22 7.85 0.54
C HIS A 100 6.07 9.27 0.00
N TRP A 101 5.16 10.06 0.58
CA TRP A 101 5.04 11.49 0.30
C TRP A 101 6.05 12.26 1.15
N ALA A 102 6.78 13.18 0.52
CA ALA A 102 7.81 13.96 1.20
C ALA A 102 7.29 14.80 2.38
N ASP A 103 6.01 15.14 2.39
CA ASP A 103 5.33 15.82 3.49
C ASP A 103 3.83 15.50 3.45
N ILE A 104 3.26 15.21 4.59
CA ILE A 104 1.82 14.93 4.78
C ILE A 104 1.19 15.89 5.80
N GLY A 105 1.82 17.03 6.07
CA GLY A 105 1.39 18.00 7.09
C GLY A 105 2.03 17.71 8.46
N GLY A 106 1.28 17.97 9.53
CA GLY A 106 1.77 17.75 10.89
C GLY A 106 2.68 18.85 11.44
N MET A 107 3.27 18.59 12.61
CA MET A 107 3.96 19.61 13.39
C MET A 107 5.36 19.98 12.87
N THR A 108 5.99 19.12 12.07
CA THR A 108 7.34 19.35 11.52
C THR A 108 7.38 19.20 10.02
N PRO A 109 8.26 19.93 9.29
CA PRO A 109 8.52 19.67 7.89
C PRO A 109 9.00 18.22 7.66
N GLY A 110 8.48 17.59 6.60
CA GLY A 110 8.74 16.17 6.31
C GLY A 110 7.90 15.21 7.16
N SER A 111 7.07 15.72 8.07
CA SER A 111 6.09 14.95 8.88
C SER A 111 6.70 13.91 9.84
N LEU A 112 8.00 13.66 9.78
CA LEU A 112 8.70 12.75 10.69
C LEU A 112 9.24 13.50 11.90
N SER A 113 8.64 13.30 13.06
CA SER A 113 9.04 13.97 14.30
C SER A 113 9.19 13.01 15.47
N GLY A 114 10.42 12.89 15.99
CA GLY A 114 10.66 12.23 17.26
C GLY A 114 10.00 12.92 18.47
N ALA A 115 9.40 14.11 18.29
CA ALA A 115 8.70 14.84 19.34
C ALA A 115 7.19 14.62 19.35
N ALA A 116 6.62 13.99 18.32
CA ALA A 116 5.20 13.67 18.27
C ALA A 116 4.78 12.78 19.44
N ARG A 117 3.61 13.08 20.02
CA ARG A 117 3.00 12.33 21.14
C ARG A 117 1.69 11.64 20.71
N GLU A 118 1.12 12.08 19.63
CA GLU A 118 -0.11 11.56 19.04
C GLU A 118 -0.04 11.66 17.52
N ILE A 119 -0.77 10.78 16.84
CA ILE A 119 -0.72 10.66 15.37
C ILE A 119 -1.15 11.94 14.64
N LEU A 120 -2.01 12.77 15.24
CA LEU A 120 -2.46 14.04 14.65
C LEU A 120 -1.33 15.06 14.51
N GLN A 121 -0.25 14.91 15.29
CA GLN A 121 0.95 15.72 15.17
C GLN A 121 1.85 15.30 13.99
N GLU A 122 1.65 14.08 13.47
CA GLU A 122 2.44 13.53 12.37
C GLU A 122 1.90 13.92 11.00
N GLY A 123 0.61 14.27 10.88
CA GLY A 123 0.03 14.75 9.63
C GLY A 123 -1.40 14.32 9.37
N LEU A 124 -1.79 14.48 8.11
CA LEU A 124 -3.12 14.11 7.64
C LEU A 124 -3.27 12.58 7.59
N ARG A 125 -4.36 12.09 8.17
CA ARG A 125 -4.71 10.68 8.18
C ARG A 125 -5.88 10.39 7.24
N PHE A 126 -5.65 9.48 6.29
CA PHE A 126 -6.65 9.05 5.30
C PHE A 126 -7.07 7.62 5.60
N ASN A 127 -8.35 7.42 5.82
CA ASN A 127 -8.92 6.10 6.00
C ASN A 127 -9.90 5.80 4.86
N HIS A 128 -9.36 5.40 3.71
CA HIS A 128 -10.08 5.08 2.47
C HIS A 128 -10.94 6.25 1.98
N VAL A 129 -10.30 7.41 1.79
CA VAL A 129 -10.96 8.61 1.24
C VAL A 129 -11.24 8.38 -0.25
N PRO A 130 -12.51 8.40 -0.69
CA PRO A 130 -12.84 8.19 -2.09
C PRO A 130 -12.47 9.41 -2.92
N VAL A 131 -11.80 9.15 -4.05
CA VAL A 131 -11.41 10.17 -5.03
C VAL A 131 -11.71 9.64 -6.43
N PRO A 132 -12.28 10.46 -7.34
CA PRO A 132 -12.47 10.03 -8.73
C PRO A 132 -11.17 9.54 -9.38
N LYS A 133 -11.25 8.52 -10.23
CA LYS A 133 -10.09 8.03 -11.02
C LYS A 133 -9.44 9.13 -11.88
N SER A 134 -10.11 10.27 -12.10
CA SER A 134 -9.50 11.46 -12.71
C SER A 134 -8.41 12.09 -11.83
N GLY A 135 -8.46 11.88 -10.52
CA GLY A 135 -7.62 12.54 -9.54
C GLY A 135 -8.03 13.97 -9.23
N ILE A 136 -9.18 14.43 -9.74
CA ILE A 136 -9.67 15.80 -9.56
C ILE A 136 -10.89 15.78 -8.64
N ALA A 137 -10.75 16.36 -7.46
CA ALA A 137 -11.84 16.49 -6.49
C ALA A 137 -11.50 17.58 -5.46
N PRO A 138 -12.51 18.29 -4.89
CA PRO A 138 -12.27 19.30 -3.86
C PRO A 138 -11.51 18.80 -2.64
N VAL A 139 -11.68 17.52 -2.26
CA VAL A 139 -10.93 16.90 -1.17
C VAL A 139 -9.42 16.86 -1.46
N MET A 140 -9.03 16.73 -2.72
CA MET A 140 -7.60 16.75 -3.09
C MET A 140 -7.01 18.14 -2.95
N ASP A 141 -7.76 19.19 -3.27
CA ASP A 141 -7.30 20.56 -3.04
C ASP A 141 -7.12 20.81 -1.54
N LEU A 142 -8.09 20.39 -0.71
CA LEU A 142 -7.96 20.45 0.74
C LEU A 142 -6.71 19.73 1.25
N ILE A 143 -6.42 18.52 0.76
CA ILE A 143 -5.23 17.76 1.14
C ILE A 143 -3.97 18.53 0.75
N PHE A 144 -3.89 19.00 -0.49
CA PHE A 144 -2.71 19.69 -1.01
C PHE A 144 -2.46 21.05 -0.37
N ASP A 145 -3.49 21.73 0.12
CA ASP A 145 -3.35 22.97 0.88
C ASP A 145 -2.80 22.75 2.31
N ASN A 146 -2.83 21.50 2.79
CA ASN A 146 -2.35 21.13 4.12
C ASN A 146 -1.01 20.39 4.12
N VAL A 147 -0.33 20.28 2.98
CA VAL A 147 1.03 19.72 2.85
C VAL A 147 2.00 20.79 2.35
N ARG A 148 3.26 20.74 2.82
CA ARG A 148 4.24 21.81 2.55
C ARG A 148 4.80 21.78 1.13
N VAL A 149 5.01 20.59 0.57
CA VAL A 149 5.57 20.37 -0.78
C VAL A 149 4.47 20.17 -1.81
N THR A 150 3.51 21.07 -1.84
CA THR A 150 2.26 20.95 -2.62
C THR A 150 2.49 20.61 -4.09
N ARG A 151 3.48 21.23 -4.75
CA ARG A 151 3.77 21.01 -6.18
C ARG A 151 4.21 19.55 -6.44
N GLU A 152 5.11 19.04 -5.62
CA GLU A 152 5.61 17.66 -5.72
C GLU A 152 4.51 16.67 -5.39
N ALA A 153 3.78 16.88 -4.29
CA ALA A 153 2.68 16.03 -3.88
C ALA A 153 1.59 15.90 -4.96
N LYS A 154 1.19 17.02 -5.59
CA LYS A 154 0.25 17.02 -6.72
C LYS A 154 0.79 16.24 -7.91
N ALA A 155 2.04 16.44 -8.28
CA ALA A 155 2.64 15.80 -9.44
C ALA A 155 2.79 14.28 -9.20
N ASP A 156 3.28 13.87 -8.04
CA ASP A 156 3.45 12.46 -7.67
C ASP A 156 2.11 11.74 -7.55
N PHE A 157 1.09 12.38 -6.98
CA PHE A 157 -0.27 11.84 -6.95
C PHE A 157 -0.82 11.56 -8.36
N HIS A 158 -0.69 12.51 -9.28
CA HIS A 158 -1.15 12.30 -10.66
C HIS A 158 -0.32 11.27 -11.41
N ALA A 159 0.99 11.21 -11.17
CA ALA A 159 1.87 10.16 -11.69
C ALA A 159 1.46 8.77 -11.17
N ALA A 160 1.10 8.67 -9.89
CA ALA A 160 0.60 7.43 -9.27
C ALA A 160 -0.73 6.96 -9.90
N ILE A 161 -1.71 7.87 -10.06
CA ILE A 161 -2.97 7.57 -10.77
C ILE A 161 -2.68 7.14 -12.22
N GLY A 162 -1.78 7.83 -12.92
CA GLY A 162 -1.35 7.47 -14.27
C GLY A 162 -0.75 6.07 -14.33
N THR A 163 0.06 5.71 -13.34
CA THR A 163 0.67 4.38 -13.21
C THR A 163 -0.38 3.30 -12.98
N CYS A 164 -1.37 3.54 -12.12
CA CYS A 164 -2.49 2.61 -11.91
C CYS A 164 -3.28 2.38 -13.20
N ARG A 165 -3.54 3.43 -14.00
CA ARG A 165 -4.19 3.30 -15.31
C ARG A 165 -3.37 2.48 -16.31
N VAL A 166 -2.04 2.62 -16.30
CA VAL A 166 -1.16 1.78 -17.14
C VAL A 166 -1.25 0.31 -16.71
N ALA A 167 -1.22 0.06 -15.40
CA ALA A 167 -1.36 -1.27 -14.83
C ALA A 167 -2.74 -1.88 -15.18
N GLU A 168 -3.83 -1.11 -15.04
CA GLU A 168 -5.17 -1.53 -15.44
C GLU A 168 -5.23 -1.95 -16.92
N ARG A 169 -4.72 -1.14 -17.84
CA ARG A 169 -4.70 -1.49 -19.28
C ARG A 169 -3.97 -2.81 -19.53
N ARG A 170 -2.83 -3.03 -18.86
CA ARG A 170 -2.07 -4.28 -18.98
C ARG A 170 -2.83 -5.47 -18.41
N LEU A 171 -3.48 -5.30 -17.25
CA LEU A 171 -4.32 -6.33 -16.64
C LEU A 171 -5.50 -6.67 -17.56
N ARG A 172 -6.21 -5.67 -18.09
CA ARG A 172 -7.30 -5.88 -19.04
C ARG A 172 -6.86 -6.63 -20.30
N ALA A 173 -5.66 -6.39 -20.82
CA ALA A 173 -5.13 -7.15 -21.94
C ALA A 173 -4.90 -8.63 -21.58
N VAL A 174 -4.49 -8.93 -20.35
CA VAL A 174 -4.35 -10.30 -19.84
C VAL A 174 -5.74 -10.95 -19.67
N LEU A 175 -6.69 -10.22 -19.08
CA LEU A 175 -8.08 -10.71 -18.90
C LEU A 175 -8.75 -10.98 -20.26
N ALA A 176 -8.58 -10.10 -21.24
CA ALA A 176 -9.11 -10.28 -22.58
C ALA A 176 -8.50 -11.49 -23.30
N LYS A 177 -7.20 -11.75 -23.10
CA LYS A 177 -6.50 -12.88 -23.74
C LYS A 177 -6.87 -14.24 -23.15
N TYR A 178 -6.99 -14.32 -21.83
CA TYR A 178 -7.11 -15.61 -21.13
C TYR A 178 -8.48 -15.84 -20.49
N GLY A 179 -9.31 -14.82 -20.40
CA GLY A 179 -10.59 -14.84 -19.68
C GLY A 179 -10.42 -14.62 -18.17
N VAL A 180 -11.40 -13.96 -17.54
CA VAL A 180 -11.39 -13.62 -16.11
C VAL A 180 -11.21 -14.86 -15.23
N ALA A 181 -12.03 -15.90 -15.46
CA ALA A 181 -11.98 -17.13 -14.65
C ALA A 181 -10.62 -17.81 -14.69
N THR A 182 -9.95 -17.84 -15.85
CA THR A 182 -8.61 -18.41 -15.99
C THR A 182 -7.57 -17.61 -15.21
N VAL A 183 -7.64 -16.28 -15.28
CA VAL A 183 -6.68 -15.41 -14.57
C VAL A 183 -6.88 -15.50 -13.06
N GLN A 184 -8.13 -15.53 -12.59
CA GLN A 184 -8.43 -15.72 -11.17
C GLN A 184 -7.98 -17.11 -10.66
N ALA A 185 -8.21 -18.18 -11.44
CA ALA A 185 -7.71 -19.50 -11.10
C ALA A 185 -6.18 -19.56 -11.06
N ALA A 186 -5.50 -18.88 -11.98
CA ALA A 186 -4.04 -18.77 -11.97
C ALA A 186 -3.55 -18.03 -10.72
N ALA A 187 -4.21 -16.93 -10.33
CA ALA A 187 -3.90 -16.19 -9.10
C ALA A 187 -4.03 -17.09 -7.85
N ALA A 188 -5.15 -17.81 -7.73
CA ALA A 188 -5.35 -18.78 -6.65
C ALA A 188 -4.27 -19.87 -6.65
N GLY A 189 -3.86 -20.35 -7.85
CA GLY A 189 -2.78 -21.32 -8.02
C GLY A 189 -1.42 -20.80 -7.52
N VAL A 190 -1.12 -19.52 -7.77
CA VAL A 190 0.11 -18.86 -7.27
C VAL A 190 0.11 -18.81 -5.74
N LEU A 191 -1.01 -18.39 -5.14
CA LEU A 191 -1.16 -18.32 -3.68
C LEU A 191 -1.00 -19.71 -3.04
N ALA A 192 -1.66 -20.73 -3.57
CA ALA A 192 -1.53 -22.11 -3.11
C ALA A 192 -0.09 -22.66 -3.26
N ALA A 193 0.61 -22.29 -4.34
CA ALA A 193 2.00 -22.68 -4.54
C ALA A 193 2.93 -21.98 -3.53
N ALA A 194 2.71 -20.69 -3.25
CA ALA A 194 3.46 -19.95 -2.24
C ALA A 194 3.27 -20.54 -0.84
N GLU A 195 2.02 -20.87 -0.47
CA GLU A 195 1.70 -21.53 0.79
C GLU A 195 2.43 -22.88 0.92
N ARG A 196 2.35 -23.75 -0.11
CA ARG A 196 3.06 -25.05 -0.07
C ARG A 196 4.56 -24.89 0.10
N ARG A 197 5.17 -23.91 -0.59
CA ARG A 197 6.60 -23.64 -0.44
C ARG A 197 6.95 -23.17 0.96
N MET A 198 6.14 -22.27 1.54
CA MET A 198 6.37 -21.77 2.90
C MET A 198 6.22 -22.91 3.92
N ARG A 199 5.15 -23.71 3.83
CA ARG A 199 4.97 -24.88 4.70
C ARG A 199 6.12 -25.87 4.58
N GLY A 200 6.60 -26.14 3.34
CA GLY A 200 7.76 -26.98 3.11
C GLY A 200 9.05 -26.39 3.70
N ALA A 201 9.25 -25.07 3.68
CA ALA A 201 10.39 -24.46 4.34
C ALA A 201 10.29 -24.53 5.88
N ILE A 202 9.10 -24.26 6.43
CA ILE A 202 8.85 -24.36 7.89
C ILE A 202 9.10 -25.79 8.39
N SER A 203 8.65 -26.82 7.65
CA SER A 203 8.82 -28.22 8.04
C SER A 203 10.29 -28.70 8.07
N THR A 204 11.24 -27.90 7.56
CA THR A 204 12.67 -28.19 7.70
C THR A 204 13.27 -27.65 9.01
N VAL A 205 12.54 -26.81 9.73
CA VAL A 205 12.95 -26.28 11.02
C VAL A 205 12.51 -27.29 12.10
N PRO A 206 13.38 -27.73 13.02
CA PRO A 206 12.98 -28.64 14.08
C PRO A 206 11.84 -28.11 14.93
N ASP A 207 10.93 -28.98 15.38
CA ASP A 207 9.90 -28.58 16.33
C ASP A 207 10.53 -28.05 17.63
N GLY A 208 9.99 -26.95 18.13
CA GLY A 208 10.50 -26.31 19.35
C GLY A 208 9.97 -24.91 19.58
N CYS A 209 10.43 -24.31 20.67
CA CYS A 209 10.15 -22.91 20.98
C CYS A 209 11.39 -22.06 20.72
N TYR A 210 11.27 -21.13 19.80
CA TYR A 210 12.32 -20.20 19.40
C TYR A 210 12.01 -18.81 19.98
N ARG A 211 12.93 -18.30 20.79
CA ARG A 211 12.77 -17.00 21.43
C ARG A 211 13.89 -16.07 21.04
N PHE A 212 13.54 -14.84 20.69
CA PHE A 212 14.48 -13.78 20.43
C PHE A 212 13.98 -12.48 21.05
N THR A 213 14.92 -11.72 21.63
CA THR A 213 14.63 -10.38 22.16
C THR A 213 15.53 -9.37 21.47
N SER A 214 14.94 -8.33 20.94
CA SER A 214 15.62 -7.15 20.42
C SER A 214 15.12 -5.93 21.18
N TYR A 215 15.68 -4.76 20.90
CA TYR A 215 15.32 -3.52 21.57
C TYR A 215 15.09 -2.43 20.55
N LEU A 216 14.02 -1.66 20.75
CA LEU A 216 13.79 -0.40 20.06
C LEU A 216 14.25 0.72 20.97
N ASP A 217 15.10 1.61 20.46
CA ASP A 217 15.53 2.78 21.20
C ASP A 217 14.39 3.80 21.26
N GLY A 218 14.01 4.17 22.46
CA GLY A 218 13.04 5.20 22.74
C GLY A 218 13.70 6.57 22.95
N ARG A 219 12.88 7.54 23.33
CA ARG A 219 13.34 8.86 23.74
C ARG A 219 14.07 8.77 25.10
N ASP A 220 15.01 9.68 25.35
CA ASP A 220 15.69 9.82 26.63
C ASP A 220 16.48 8.56 27.06
N HIS A 221 17.04 7.81 26.10
CA HIS A 221 17.78 6.56 26.30
C HIS A 221 16.96 5.37 26.83
N ASP A 222 15.65 5.47 26.84
CA ASP A 222 14.78 4.35 27.13
C ASP A 222 14.91 3.27 26.03
N ARG A 223 14.82 2.00 26.44
CA ARG A 223 14.80 0.87 25.51
C ARG A 223 13.55 0.05 25.71
N PHE A 224 12.81 -0.14 24.62
CA PHE A 224 11.61 -0.97 24.61
C PHE A 224 11.98 -2.39 24.13
N PRO A 225 11.84 -3.43 24.97
CA PRO A 225 12.08 -4.79 24.52
C PRO A 225 11.02 -5.24 23.53
N LEU A 226 11.49 -5.79 22.41
CA LEU A 226 10.66 -6.49 21.42
C LEU A 226 10.97 -7.98 21.53
N GLN A 227 10.05 -8.74 22.08
CA GLN A 227 10.20 -10.18 22.24
C GLN A 227 9.35 -10.92 21.22
N VAL A 228 9.96 -11.88 20.53
CA VAL A 228 9.28 -12.79 19.61
C VAL A 228 9.45 -14.19 20.13
N ASP A 229 8.35 -14.88 20.34
CA ASP A 229 8.28 -16.30 20.68
C ASP A 229 7.57 -17.05 19.54
N VAL A 230 8.26 -18.01 18.92
CA VAL A 230 7.72 -18.82 17.84
C VAL A 230 7.74 -20.28 18.28
N ALA A 231 6.58 -20.92 18.26
CA ALA A 231 6.44 -22.36 18.45
C ALA A 231 6.17 -23.02 17.09
N LEU A 232 6.91 -24.05 16.78
CA LEU A 232 6.79 -24.90 15.58
C LEU A 232 6.50 -26.32 16.00
#